data_d85266f70e4567584430bfd245f27aa2
#
_entry.id   d85266f70e4567584430bfd245f27aa2
#
_cell.length_a   1.000
_cell.length_b   1.000
_cell.length_c   1.000
_cell.angle_alpha   90.00
_cell.angle_beta   90.00
_cell.angle_gamma   90.00
#
_symmetry.space_group_name_H-M   'P 1'
#
loop_
_entity.id
_entity.type
_entity.pdbx_description
1 polymer ?
#
loop_
_entity_poly.entity_id
_entity_poly.type
_entity_poly.pdbx_seq_one_letter_code
_entity_poly.pdbx_strand_id
1 'polypeptide(L)'
;LVLPMLLAYIVKHTMHRLHQRIVSIRDLSFYLWACSLMIVTGTTVKNIVHAEASLLLLMAIALLGLAICIVQFAVGRFIGHFFGHTQEAGQGLGQKNTAFAIWLSYTYLHPLSSAGPGCYILWQNIINSIEIWWKRKTDANNSAILHNTTPTPPIRL
;
A
#
# COMPACT_ATOMS: atom_id res chain seq x y z
N LEU A 1 2.75 5.73 15.21
CA LEU A 1 2.19 6.63 14.18
C LEU A 1 2.31 8.10 14.54
N VAL A 2 1.94 8.52 15.75
CA VAL A 2 1.96 9.93 16.19
C VAL A 2 3.37 10.53 16.15
N LEU A 3 4.37 9.83 16.64
CA LEU A 3 5.75 10.33 16.72
C LEU A 3 6.34 10.70 15.35
N PRO A 4 6.28 9.86 14.29
CA PRO A 4 6.75 10.25 12.96
C PRO A 4 6.00 11.45 12.38
N MET A 5 4.69 11.57 12.63
CA MET A 5 3.90 12.72 12.17
C MET A 5 4.35 14.02 12.86
N LEU A 6 4.57 13.99 14.18
CA LEU A 6 5.08 15.14 14.92
C LEU A 6 6.48 15.54 14.45
N LEU A 7 7.38 14.57 14.24
CA LEU A 7 8.71 14.84 13.71
C LEU A 7 8.65 15.46 12.31
N ALA A 8 7.82 14.92 11.42
CA ALA A 8 7.62 15.48 10.08
C ALA A 8 7.08 16.92 10.13
N TYR A 9 6.12 17.18 11.03
CA TYR A 9 5.59 18.53 11.26
C TYR A 9 6.65 19.50 11.76
N ILE A 10 7.44 19.09 12.75
CA ILE A 10 8.55 19.91 13.30
C ILE A 10 9.58 20.21 12.20
N VAL A 11 10.05 19.18 11.46
CA VAL A 11 11.02 19.36 10.38
C VAL A 11 10.50 20.30 9.30
N LYS A 12 9.22 20.17 8.93
CA LYS A 12 8.58 21.05 7.93
C LYS A 12 8.59 22.51 8.36
N HIS A 13 8.34 22.81 9.63
CA HIS A 13 8.20 24.18 10.13
C HIS A 13 9.51 24.79 10.63
N THR A 14 10.42 23.98 11.16
CA THR A 14 11.66 24.46 11.79
C THR A 14 12.87 24.33 10.86
N MET A 15 12.93 23.27 10.04
CA MET A 15 14.11 22.95 9.23
C MET A 15 13.77 22.92 7.72
N HIS A 16 13.41 24.06 7.17
CA HIS A 16 12.94 24.17 5.79
C HIS A 16 13.93 23.60 4.74
N ARG A 17 15.24 23.80 4.93
CA ARG A 17 16.28 23.25 4.05
C ARG A 17 16.33 21.71 4.09
N LEU A 18 16.16 21.12 5.28
CA LEU A 18 16.13 19.67 5.45
C LEU A 18 14.85 19.08 4.83
N HIS A 19 13.71 19.75 5.06
CA HIS A 19 12.44 19.37 4.43
C HIS A 19 12.54 19.35 2.92
N GLN A 20 13.09 20.39 2.28
CA GLN A 20 13.28 20.43 0.83
C GLN A 20 14.19 19.32 0.31
N ARG A 21 15.29 19.01 1.01
CA ARG A 21 16.16 17.89 0.65
C ARG A 21 15.46 16.54 0.74
N ILE A 22 14.69 16.30 1.82
CA ILE A 22 13.92 15.05 1.97
C ILE A 22 12.87 14.92 0.87
N VAL A 23 12.12 15.98 0.58
CA VAL A 23 11.08 15.97 -0.48
C VAL A 23 11.69 15.84 -1.89
N SER A 24 12.92 16.32 -2.10
CA SER A 24 13.60 16.17 -3.40
C SER A 24 13.97 14.72 -3.72
N ILE A 25 14.13 13.87 -2.70
CA ILE A 25 14.41 12.43 -2.86
C ILE A 25 13.06 11.67 -2.94
N ARG A 26 12.32 11.88 -4.03
CA ARG A 26 10.97 11.28 -4.22
C ARG A 26 10.96 9.76 -4.12
N ASP A 27 12.01 9.12 -4.63
CA ASP A 27 12.08 7.66 -4.71
C ASP A 27 12.51 7.00 -3.40
N LEU A 28 13.03 7.77 -2.42
CA LEU A 28 13.47 7.23 -1.13
C LEU A 28 12.33 6.51 -0.39
N SER A 29 11.15 7.11 -0.38
CA SER A 29 9.96 6.50 0.26
C SER A 29 9.58 5.18 -0.39
N PHE A 30 9.71 5.08 -1.70
CA PHE A 30 9.43 3.85 -2.45
C PHE A 30 10.45 2.75 -2.10
N TYR A 31 11.74 3.06 -2.06
CA TYR A 31 12.77 2.09 -1.69
C TYR A 31 12.65 1.62 -0.24
N LEU A 32 12.38 2.54 0.69
CA LEU A 32 12.14 2.19 2.10
C LEU A 32 10.90 1.31 2.26
N TRP A 33 9.83 1.60 1.54
CA TRP A 33 8.64 0.76 1.50
C TRP A 33 8.93 -0.62 0.93
N ALA A 34 9.67 -0.72 -0.18
CA ALA A 34 10.04 -2.00 -0.78
C ALA A 34 10.92 -2.84 0.17
N CYS A 35 11.92 -2.24 0.81
CA CYS A 35 12.73 -2.92 1.82
C CYS A 35 11.89 -3.41 3.00
N SER A 36 10.99 -2.57 3.52
CA SER A 36 10.06 -2.95 4.59
C SER A 36 9.18 -4.13 4.19
N LEU A 37 8.66 -4.11 2.96
CA LEU A 37 7.85 -5.19 2.42
C LEU A 37 8.62 -6.51 2.33
N MET A 38 9.88 -6.47 1.88
CA MET A 38 10.75 -7.66 1.82
C MET A 38 10.98 -8.26 3.22
N ILE A 39 11.27 -7.43 4.22
CA ILE A 39 11.49 -7.87 5.61
C ILE A 39 10.21 -8.50 6.18
N VAL A 40 9.06 -7.83 6.02
CA VAL A 40 7.78 -8.33 6.54
C VAL A 40 7.35 -9.61 5.83
N THR A 41 7.55 -9.71 4.53
CA THR A 41 7.27 -10.93 3.76
C THR A 41 8.16 -12.09 4.25
N GLY A 42 9.46 -11.86 4.40
CA GLY A 42 10.38 -12.87 4.90
C GLY A 42 10.01 -13.36 6.31
N THR A 43 9.65 -12.44 7.20
CA THR A 43 9.18 -12.76 8.55
C THR A 43 7.88 -13.56 8.52
N THR A 44 6.94 -13.20 7.65
CA THR A 44 5.67 -13.92 7.48
C THR A 44 5.91 -15.35 7.00
N VAL A 45 6.73 -15.53 5.98
CA VAL A 45 7.07 -16.87 5.46
C VAL A 45 7.75 -17.71 6.55
N LYS A 46 8.71 -17.13 7.27
CA LYS A 46 9.36 -17.80 8.40
C LYS A 46 8.33 -18.26 9.44
N ASN A 47 7.42 -17.39 9.86
CA ASN A 47 6.42 -17.71 10.86
C ASN A 47 5.45 -18.81 10.39
N ILE A 48 5.06 -18.78 9.11
CA ILE A 48 4.19 -19.80 8.50
C ILE A 48 4.89 -21.17 8.48
N VAL A 49 6.15 -21.22 8.06
CA VAL A 49 6.92 -22.47 7.97
C VAL A 49 7.12 -23.10 9.35
N HIS A 50 7.31 -22.30 10.39
CA HIS A 50 7.53 -22.78 11.76
C HIS A 50 6.24 -22.95 12.57
N ALA A 51 5.07 -22.66 11.99
CA ALA A 51 3.80 -22.71 12.73
C ALA A 51 3.25 -24.15 12.94
N GLU A 52 3.92 -25.19 12.42
CA GLU A 52 3.49 -26.61 12.51
C GLU A 52 2.00 -26.82 12.16
N ALA A 53 1.45 -25.95 11.30
CA ALA A 53 0.06 -25.95 10.91
C ALA A 53 -0.14 -26.81 9.63
N SER A 54 -1.31 -27.45 9.51
CA SER A 54 -1.62 -28.19 8.29
C SER A 54 -1.70 -27.24 7.09
N LEU A 55 -1.26 -27.72 5.92
CA LEU A 55 -1.31 -26.94 4.68
C LEU A 55 -2.75 -26.48 4.37
N LEU A 56 -3.75 -27.31 4.66
CA LEU A 56 -5.16 -26.97 4.46
C LEU A 56 -5.58 -25.74 5.30
N LEU A 57 -5.15 -25.68 6.56
CA LEU A 57 -5.43 -24.55 7.44
C LEU A 57 -4.75 -23.26 6.93
N LEU A 58 -3.50 -23.35 6.51
CA LEU A 58 -2.77 -22.22 5.95
C LEU A 58 -3.42 -21.70 4.66
N MET A 59 -3.85 -22.60 3.79
CA MET A 59 -4.61 -22.24 2.58
C MET A 59 -5.94 -21.57 2.91
N ALA A 60 -6.67 -22.09 3.89
CA ALA A 60 -7.93 -21.45 4.35
C ALA A 60 -7.70 -20.04 4.89
N ILE A 61 -6.66 -19.84 5.71
CA ILE A 61 -6.28 -18.52 6.22
C ILE A 61 -5.90 -17.56 5.08
N ALA A 62 -5.14 -18.03 4.10
CA ALA A 62 -4.74 -17.22 2.95
C ALA A 62 -5.95 -16.80 2.10
N LEU A 63 -6.86 -17.72 1.80
CA LEU A 63 -8.09 -17.43 1.05
C LEU A 63 -9.03 -16.50 1.81
N LEU A 64 -9.19 -16.71 3.12
CA LEU A 64 -9.96 -15.80 3.97
C LEU A 64 -9.35 -14.39 3.98
N GLY A 65 -8.03 -14.29 4.09
CA GLY A 65 -7.29 -13.03 3.99
C GLY A 65 -7.52 -12.31 2.66
N LEU A 66 -7.53 -13.06 1.54
CA LEU A 66 -7.86 -12.54 0.22
C LEU A 66 -9.29 -12.02 0.16
N ALA A 67 -10.27 -12.81 0.62
CA ALA A 67 -11.67 -12.42 0.62
C ALA A 67 -11.89 -11.13 1.42
N ILE A 68 -11.35 -11.04 2.63
CA ILE A 68 -11.42 -9.84 3.47
C ILE A 68 -10.75 -8.65 2.78
N CYS A 69 -9.60 -8.85 2.14
CA CYS A 69 -8.89 -7.81 1.42
C CYS A 69 -9.75 -7.24 0.28
N ILE A 70 -10.29 -8.10 -0.58
CA ILE A 70 -11.18 -7.70 -1.69
C ILE A 70 -12.39 -6.92 -1.18
N VAL A 71 -13.07 -7.44 -0.14
CA VAL A 71 -14.25 -6.78 0.44
C VAL A 71 -13.90 -5.39 0.95
N GLN A 72 -12.78 -5.23 1.65
CA GLN A 72 -12.39 -3.93 2.22
C GLN A 72 -12.06 -2.91 1.12
N PHE A 73 -11.30 -3.29 0.10
CA PHE A 73 -11.04 -2.40 -1.04
C PHE A 73 -12.33 -2.06 -1.79
N ALA A 74 -13.22 -3.04 -2.01
CA ALA A 74 -14.50 -2.82 -2.68
C ALA A 74 -15.42 -1.87 -1.89
N VAL A 75 -15.57 -2.10 -0.58
CA VAL A 75 -16.40 -1.24 0.29
C VAL A 75 -15.82 0.17 0.36
N GLY A 76 -14.49 0.30 0.51
CA GLY A 76 -13.83 1.60 0.50
C GLY A 76 -14.09 2.37 -0.79
N ARG A 77 -13.96 1.71 -1.94
CA ARG A 77 -14.25 2.31 -3.24
C ARG A 77 -15.73 2.67 -3.42
N PHE A 78 -16.62 1.79 -2.98
CA PHE A 78 -18.05 2.04 -3.03
C PHE A 78 -18.42 3.30 -2.24
N ILE A 79 -17.95 3.42 -1.01
CA ILE A 79 -18.18 4.62 -0.19
C ILE A 79 -17.53 5.84 -0.83
N GLY A 80 -16.28 5.73 -1.27
CA GLY A 80 -15.53 6.82 -1.89
C GLY A 80 -16.17 7.35 -3.18
N HIS A 81 -16.91 6.50 -3.88
CA HIS A 81 -17.65 6.91 -5.09
C HIS A 81 -18.67 8.02 -4.80
N PHE A 82 -19.36 7.96 -3.67
CA PHE A 82 -20.33 8.99 -3.28
C PHE A 82 -19.68 10.35 -2.95
N PHE A 83 -18.40 10.35 -2.61
CA PHE A 83 -17.66 11.56 -2.25
C PHE A 83 -16.68 12.02 -3.34
N GLY A 84 -16.63 11.36 -4.49
CA GLY A 84 -15.68 11.68 -5.57
C GLY A 84 -14.24 11.27 -5.30
N HIS A 85 -13.96 10.48 -4.24
CA HIS A 85 -12.65 10.02 -3.80
C HIS A 85 -12.54 8.49 -3.76
N THR A 86 -12.90 7.85 -4.87
CA THR A 86 -13.02 6.38 -4.98
C THR A 86 -11.71 5.65 -4.68
N GLN A 87 -10.59 6.15 -5.20
CA GLN A 87 -9.28 5.49 -5.02
C GLN A 87 -8.75 5.70 -3.61
N GLU A 88 -8.80 6.93 -3.11
CA GLU A 88 -8.31 7.30 -1.79
C GLU A 88 -9.06 6.54 -0.69
N ALA A 89 -10.38 6.43 -0.80
CA ALA A 89 -11.18 5.69 0.15
C ALA A 89 -10.95 4.17 0.07
N GLY A 90 -10.78 3.63 -1.13
CA GLY A 90 -10.39 2.23 -1.33
C GLY A 90 -9.05 1.91 -0.66
N GLN A 91 -8.05 2.74 -0.91
CA GLN A 91 -6.73 2.63 -0.30
C GLN A 91 -6.80 2.82 1.23
N GLY A 92 -7.53 3.82 1.71
CA GLY A 92 -7.67 4.12 3.14
C GLY A 92 -8.31 2.97 3.94
N LEU A 93 -9.29 2.27 3.38
CA LEU A 93 -9.92 1.12 4.03
C LEU A 93 -9.16 -0.19 3.80
N GLY A 94 -8.59 -0.38 2.62
CA GLY A 94 -7.90 -1.62 2.22
C GLY A 94 -6.49 -1.73 2.80
N GLN A 95 -5.75 -0.63 2.91
CA GLN A 95 -4.41 -0.61 3.48
C GLN A 95 -4.44 -0.45 4.99
N LYS A 96 -3.92 -1.43 5.69
CA LYS A 96 -3.84 -1.44 7.16
C LYS A 96 -2.40 -1.54 7.63
N ASN A 97 -2.18 -1.17 8.89
CA ASN A 97 -0.88 -1.39 9.54
C ASN A 97 -0.73 -2.87 9.92
N THR A 98 -0.63 -3.72 8.90
CA THR A 98 -0.52 -5.18 9.05
C THR A 98 0.81 -5.60 9.64
N ALA A 99 1.88 -4.84 9.45
CA ALA A 99 3.17 -5.10 10.10
C ALA A 99 3.06 -5.03 11.63
N PHE A 100 2.33 -4.04 12.14
CA PHE A 100 2.04 -3.95 13.58
C PHE A 100 1.15 -5.12 14.04
N ALA A 101 0.15 -5.50 13.26
CA ALA A 101 -0.71 -6.64 13.58
C ALA A 101 0.06 -7.97 13.61
N ILE A 102 1.01 -8.19 12.69
CA ILE A 102 1.90 -9.35 12.67
C ILE A 102 2.75 -9.39 13.95
N TRP A 103 3.39 -8.26 14.29
CA TRP A 103 4.22 -8.15 15.49
C TRP A 103 3.40 -8.41 16.76
N LEU A 104 2.22 -7.80 16.89
CA LEU A 104 1.34 -7.97 18.04
C LEU A 104 0.87 -9.42 18.18
N SER A 105 0.44 -10.02 17.09
CA SER A 105 -0.02 -11.42 17.08
C SER A 105 1.09 -12.39 17.44
N TYR A 106 2.29 -12.18 16.92
CA TYR A 106 3.44 -13.01 17.22
C TYR A 106 3.92 -12.87 18.66
N THR A 107 3.90 -11.64 19.21
CA THR A 107 4.45 -11.34 20.55
C THR A 107 3.50 -11.76 21.67
N TYR A 108 2.20 -11.54 21.51
CA TYR A 108 1.22 -11.68 22.59
C TYR A 108 0.22 -12.82 22.39
N LEU A 109 0.15 -13.40 21.19
CA LEU A 109 -0.74 -14.53 20.86
C LEU A 109 0.12 -15.73 20.45
N HIS A 110 -0.53 -16.71 19.83
CA HIS A 110 0.18 -17.86 19.26
C HIS A 110 0.84 -17.48 17.92
N PRO A 111 2.06 -17.98 17.59
CA PRO A 111 2.74 -17.67 16.33
C PRO A 111 1.87 -17.87 15.07
N LEU A 112 1.00 -18.88 15.07
CA LEU A 112 0.04 -19.11 13.99
C LEU A 112 -0.92 -17.95 13.78
N SER A 113 -1.24 -17.17 14.83
CA SER A 113 -2.13 -16.00 14.74
C SER A 113 -1.54 -14.90 13.85
N SER A 114 -0.23 -14.87 13.67
CA SER A 114 0.44 -13.93 12.77
C SER A 114 0.27 -14.28 11.28
N ALA A 115 -0.15 -15.51 10.96
CA ALA A 115 -0.36 -15.94 9.57
C ALA A 115 -1.52 -15.17 8.91
N GLY A 116 -2.58 -14.84 9.65
CA GLY A 116 -3.72 -14.07 9.12
C GLY A 116 -3.31 -12.70 8.59
N PRO A 117 -2.81 -11.79 9.44
CA PRO A 117 -2.31 -10.49 8.98
C PRO A 117 -1.11 -10.63 8.02
N GLY A 118 -0.30 -11.70 8.14
CA GLY A 118 0.78 -11.99 7.20
C GLY A 118 0.30 -12.29 5.79
N CYS A 119 -0.73 -13.11 5.62
CA CYS A 119 -1.35 -13.35 4.31
C CYS A 119 -2.05 -12.08 3.80
N TYR A 120 -2.72 -11.34 4.67
CA TYR A 120 -3.40 -10.10 4.29
C TYR A 120 -2.42 -9.07 3.72
N ILE A 121 -1.23 -8.88 4.31
CA ILE A 121 -0.26 -7.90 3.80
C ILE A 121 0.24 -8.26 2.39
N LEU A 122 0.35 -9.53 2.06
CA LEU A 122 0.72 -9.96 0.71
C LEU A 122 -0.39 -9.59 -0.29
N TRP A 123 -1.65 -9.90 0.03
CA TRP A 123 -2.79 -9.59 -0.83
C TRP A 123 -3.02 -8.09 -1.01
N GLN A 124 -2.95 -7.30 0.07
CA GLN A 124 -3.10 -5.84 -0.05
C GLN A 124 -2.01 -5.22 -0.93
N ASN A 125 -0.78 -5.72 -0.89
CA ASN A 125 0.30 -5.21 -1.73
C ASN A 125 0.14 -5.63 -3.20
N ILE A 126 -0.34 -6.84 -3.47
CA ILE A 126 -0.67 -7.28 -4.84
C ILE A 126 -1.78 -6.39 -5.42
N ILE A 127 -2.89 -6.21 -4.68
CA ILE A 127 -4.00 -5.36 -5.13
C ILE A 127 -3.53 -3.92 -5.36
N ASN A 128 -2.77 -3.35 -4.43
CA ASN A 128 -2.21 -2.00 -4.55
C ASN A 128 -1.30 -1.86 -5.79
N SER A 129 -0.46 -2.85 -6.05
CA SER A 129 0.42 -2.85 -7.23
C SER A 129 -0.38 -2.88 -8.54
N ILE A 130 -1.45 -3.66 -8.60
CA ILE A 130 -2.36 -3.71 -9.75
C ILE A 130 -3.05 -2.37 -9.95
N GLU A 131 -3.52 -1.72 -8.87
CA GLU A 131 -4.17 -0.41 -8.93
C GLU A 131 -3.22 0.68 -9.44
N ILE A 132 -1.99 0.72 -8.94
CA ILE A 132 -0.96 1.67 -9.40
C ILE A 132 -0.65 1.45 -10.87
N TRP A 133 -0.52 0.20 -11.30
CA TRP A 133 -0.27 -0.13 -12.70
C TRP A 133 -1.41 0.32 -13.61
N TRP A 134 -2.66 0.07 -13.23
CA TRP A 134 -3.83 0.53 -13.98
C TRP A 134 -3.91 2.04 -14.07
N LYS A 135 -3.69 2.75 -12.96
CA LYS A 135 -3.68 4.21 -12.95
C LYS A 135 -2.63 4.76 -13.90
N ARG A 136 -1.39 4.29 -13.84
CA ARG A 136 -0.31 4.73 -14.74
C ARG A 136 -0.67 4.50 -16.21
N LYS A 137 -1.28 3.37 -16.53
CA LYS A 137 -1.70 3.05 -17.90
C LYS A 137 -2.81 3.99 -18.38
N THR A 138 -3.79 4.30 -17.54
CA THR A 138 -4.87 5.23 -17.85
C THR A 138 -4.35 6.65 -18.03
N ASP A 139 -3.48 7.12 -17.15
CA ASP A 139 -2.88 8.47 -17.24
C ASP A 139 -2.02 8.62 -18.50
N ALA A 140 -1.26 7.59 -18.87
CA ALA A 140 -0.49 7.58 -20.11
C ALA A 140 -1.37 7.66 -21.35
N ASN A 141 -2.48 6.91 -21.40
CA ASN A 141 -3.45 6.97 -22.50
C ASN A 141 -4.12 8.34 -22.61
N ASN A 142 -4.52 8.93 -21.50
CA ASN A 142 -5.14 10.25 -21.47
C ASN A 142 -4.16 11.34 -21.95
N SER A 143 -2.91 11.26 -21.55
CA SER A 143 -1.85 12.18 -22.02
C SER A 143 -1.60 12.06 -23.52
N ALA A 144 -1.60 10.85 -24.07
CA ALA A 144 -1.46 10.62 -25.51
C ALA A 144 -2.63 11.19 -26.32
N ILE A 145 -3.85 11.06 -25.81
CA ILE A 145 -5.07 11.62 -26.43
C ILE A 145 -5.00 13.16 -26.44
N LEU A 146 -4.62 13.78 -25.34
CA LEU A 146 -4.49 15.24 -25.24
C LEU A 146 -3.42 15.79 -26.19
N HIS A 147 -2.30 15.10 -26.33
CA HIS A 147 -1.24 15.48 -27.26
C HIS A 147 -1.68 15.43 -28.73
N ASN A 148 -2.54 14.47 -29.08
CA ASN A 148 -3.07 14.31 -30.44
C ASN A 148 -4.23 15.26 -30.75
N THR A 149 -4.90 15.84 -29.73
CA THR A 149 -6.05 16.75 -29.93
C THR A 149 -5.68 18.23 -29.84
N THR A 150 -4.48 18.59 -29.38
CA THR A 150 -4.00 19.98 -29.41
C THR A 150 -3.45 20.30 -30.79
N PRO A 151 -4.10 21.18 -31.60
CA PRO A 151 -3.53 21.62 -32.88
C PRO A 151 -2.23 22.37 -32.59
N THR A 152 -1.18 22.02 -33.31
CA THR A 152 0.09 22.78 -33.32
C THR A 152 -0.24 24.25 -33.63
N PRO A 153 0.15 25.22 -32.81
CA PRO A 153 -0.07 26.62 -33.15
C PRO A 153 0.68 26.93 -34.46
N PRO A 154 0.08 27.71 -35.40
CA PRO A 154 0.72 28.04 -36.65
C PRO A 154 2.03 28.77 -36.37
N ILE A 155 3.11 28.29 -37.01
CA ILE A 155 4.40 28.94 -37.01
C ILE A 155 4.19 30.32 -37.59
N ARG A 156 4.29 31.37 -36.81
CA ARG A 156 4.37 32.75 -37.32
C ARG A 156 5.78 32.94 -37.91
N LEU A 157 5.83 33.00 -39.22
CA LEU A 157 6.98 33.47 -39.97
C LEU A 157 7.18 34.96 -39.79
#